data_02acad22ccdb3c29369ff9ea48a95285
#
_entry.id   02acad22ccdb3c29369ff9ea48a95285
#
_cell.length_a   1.000
_cell.length_b   1.000
_cell.length_c   1.000
_cell.angle_alpha   90.00
_cell.angle_beta   90.00
_cell.angle_gamma   90.00
#
_symmetry.space_group_name_H-M   'P 1'
#
loop_
_entity.id
_entity.type
_entity.pdbx_description
1 polymer ?
#
loop_
_entity_poly.entity_id
_entity_poly.type
_entity_poly.pdbx_seq_one_letter_code
_entity_poly.pdbx_strand_id
1 'polypeptide(L)'
;WKDTIDEMEKEEEKKKKDEVKARLNIVMMLGYIYSFGYFLNIYSHLYRPDSNIYTLTNNIGQGICLLICTVFISIIYYNTKHKRIFIQANANLIKGIGIVVTFADLLTNCIIVEILPDYSKYTSNNHDSMVIGLFIIAIGYVFQEAIKMKEEQDLTI
;
A
#
# COMPACT_ATOMS: atom_id res chain seq x y z
N TRP A 1 29.99 -13.02 33.44
CA TRP A 1 30.06 -11.72 32.70
C TRP A 1 29.70 -11.85 31.22
N LYS A 2 30.21 -12.83 30.52
CA LYS A 2 29.92 -13.07 29.10
C LYS A 2 28.45 -13.48 28.91
N ASP A 3 27.98 -14.40 29.73
CA ASP A 3 26.60 -14.88 29.73
C ASP A 3 25.58 -13.74 30.00
N THR A 4 25.94 -12.82 30.91
CA THR A 4 25.08 -11.66 31.24
C THR A 4 25.00 -10.66 30.11
N ILE A 5 26.09 -10.45 29.33
CA ILE A 5 26.10 -9.57 28.16
C ILE A 5 25.26 -10.21 27.05
N ASP A 6 25.40 -11.49 26.77
CA ASP A 6 24.65 -12.24 25.77
C ASP A 6 23.13 -12.26 26.08
N GLU A 7 22.76 -12.32 27.34
CA GLU A 7 21.36 -12.22 27.76
C GLU A 7 20.79 -10.82 27.56
N MET A 8 21.54 -9.78 27.91
CA MET A 8 21.14 -8.39 27.71
C MET A 8 20.95 -8.06 26.21
N GLU A 9 21.87 -8.51 25.35
CA GLU A 9 21.75 -8.30 23.89
C GLU A 9 20.51 -9.01 23.31
N LYS A 10 20.23 -10.23 23.76
CA LYS A 10 19.02 -10.98 23.34
C LYS A 10 17.73 -10.27 23.78
N GLU A 11 17.73 -9.71 24.97
CA GLU A 11 16.56 -9.01 25.50
C GLU A 11 16.31 -7.69 24.76
N GLU A 12 17.38 -6.97 24.42
CA GLU A 12 17.31 -5.74 23.63
C GLU A 12 16.85 -6.03 22.17
N GLU A 13 17.36 -7.09 21.57
CA GLU A 13 16.93 -7.51 20.23
C GLU A 13 15.44 -7.92 20.21
N LYS A 14 14.99 -8.64 21.25
CA LYS A 14 13.59 -9.01 21.41
C LYS A 14 12.70 -7.78 21.53
N LYS A 15 13.11 -6.81 22.36
CA LYS A 15 12.37 -5.55 22.57
C LYS A 15 12.25 -4.75 21.27
N LYS A 16 13.33 -4.63 20.48
CA LYS A 16 13.32 -3.98 19.16
C LYS A 16 12.35 -4.69 18.19
N LYS A 17 12.34 -6.02 18.17
CA LYS A 17 11.42 -6.80 17.33
C LYS A 17 9.95 -6.59 17.72
N ASP A 18 9.66 -6.56 19.00
CA ASP A 18 8.29 -6.34 19.48
C ASP A 18 7.81 -4.91 19.22
N GLU A 19 8.69 -3.92 19.29
CA GLU A 19 8.39 -2.53 18.94
C GLU A 19 8.07 -2.38 17.44
N VAL A 20 8.87 -2.96 16.56
CA VAL A 20 8.60 -2.95 15.11
C VAL A 20 7.26 -3.61 14.79
N LYS A 21 6.96 -4.73 15.44
CA LYS A 21 5.69 -5.44 15.29
C LYS A 21 4.50 -4.60 15.77
N ALA A 22 4.64 -3.90 16.88
CA ALA A 22 3.60 -3.00 17.39
C ALA A 22 3.33 -1.84 16.42
N ARG A 23 4.39 -1.19 15.91
CA ARG A 23 4.26 -0.13 14.90
C ARG A 23 3.56 -0.61 13.62
N LEU A 24 3.91 -1.80 13.15
CA LEU A 24 3.31 -2.39 11.97
C LEU A 24 1.82 -2.70 12.18
N ASN A 25 1.44 -3.19 13.36
CA ASN A 25 0.05 -3.42 13.71
C ASN A 25 -0.76 -2.11 13.72
N ILE A 26 -0.19 -1.01 14.22
CA ILE A 26 -0.84 0.31 14.23
C ILE A 26 -1.07 0.79 12.79
N VAL A 27 -0.09 0.69 11.92
CA VAL A 27 -0.21 1.08 10.51
C VAL A 27 -1.33 0.29 9.82
N MET A 28 -1.39 -1.03 10.05
CA MET A 28 -2.43 -1.88 9.48
C MET A 28 -3.82 -1.51 10.00
N MET A 29 -3.94 -1.26 11.30
CA MET A 29 -5.21 -0.87 11.92
C MET A 29 -5.70 0.47 11.34
N LEU A 30 -4.82 1.46 11.18
CA LEU A 30 -5.13 2.74 10.55
C LEU A 30 -5.57 2.57 9.10
N GLY A 31 -4.88 1.70 8.33
CA GLY A 31 -5.25 1.38 6.96
C GLY A 31 -6.67 0.79 6.83
N TYR A 32 -7.03 -0.14 7.70
CA TYR A 32 -8.39 -0.72 7.73
C TYR A 32 -9.45 0.31 8.14
N ILE A 33 -9.17 1.15 9.15
CA ILE A 33 -10.10 2.21 9.58
C ILE A 33 -10.33 3.20 8.43
N TYR A 34 -9.26 3.61 7.74
CA TYR A 34 -9.36 4.50 6.59
C TYR A 34 -10.16 3.88 5.45
N SER A 35 -9.89 2.61 5.10
CA SER A 35 -10.62 1.88 4.07
C SER A 35 -12.10 1.77 4.40
N PHE A 36 -12.44 1.44 5.65
CA PHE A 36 -13.82 1.36 6.11
C PHE A 36 -14.53 2.72 6.03
N GLY A 37 -13.87 3.79 6.50
CA GLY A 37 -14.41 5.15 6.40
C GLY A 37 -14.67 5.58 4.95
N TYR A 38 -13.77 5.18 4.03
CA TYR A 38 -13.93 5.45 2.61
C TYR A 38 -15.16 4.74 2.02
N PHE A 39 -15.39 3.47 2.36
CA PHE A 39 -16.59 2.73 1.93
C PHE A 39 -17.87 3.31 2.51
N LEU A 40 -17.87 3.78 3.76
CA LEU A 40 -19.01 4.50 4.34
C LEU A 40 -19.31 5.80 3.57
N ASN A 41 -18.28 6.49 3.11
CA ASN A 41 -18.44 7.69 2.27
C ASN A 41 -19.11 7.34 0.93
N ILE A 42 -18.65 6.30 0.23
CA ILE A 42 -19.29 5.83 -1.01
C ILE A 42 -20.77 5.49 -0.74
N TYR A 43 -21.05 4.74 0.33
CA TYR A 43 -22.42 4.40 0.70
C TYR A 43 -23.28 5.63 0.94
N SER A 44 -22.76 6.64 1.64
CA SER A 44 -23.49 7.89 1.89
C SER A 44 -23.81 8.67 0.61
N HIS A 45 -22.92 8.61 -0.39
CA HIS A 45 -23.14 9.25 -1.69
C HIS A 45 -24.23 8.56 -2.52
N LEU A 46 -24.37 7.25 -2.40
CA LEU A 46 -25.44 6.48 -3.09
C LEU A 46 -26.84 6.90 -2.68
N TYR A 47 -27.00 7.36 -1.44
CA TYR A 47 -28.31 7.72 -0.88
C TYR A 47 -28.60 9.24 -0.90
N ARG A 48 -27.68 10.07 -1.42
CA ARG A 48 -27.90 11.50 -1.57
C ARG A 48 -28.59 11.80 -2.91
N PRO A 49 -29.75 12.48 -2.92
CA PRO A 49 -30.46 12.79 -4.16
C PRO A 49 -29.68 13.72 -5.11
N ASP A 50 -28.72 14.48 -4.57
CA ASP A 50 -27.90 15.43 -5.34
C ASP A 50 -26.51 14.85 -5.70
N SER A 51 -26.31 13.52 -5.59
CA SER A 51 -25.02 12.91 -5.89
C SER A 51 -24.73 13.00 -7.39
N ASN A 52 -23.61 13.65 -7.72
CA ASN A 52 -23.13 13.72 -9.09
C ASN A 52 -22.57 12.35 -9.49
N ILE A 53 -23.05 11.78 -10.59
CA ILE A 53 -22.64 10.48 -11.12
C ILE A 53 -21.11 10.42 -11.36
N TYR A 54 -20.49 11.54 -11.70
CA TYR A 54 -19.04 11.64 -11.89
C TYR A 54 -18.28 11.39 -10.58
N THR A 55 -18.70 12.03 -9.51
CA THR A 55 -18.12 11.86 -8.18
C THR A 55 -18.29 10.42 -7.70
N LEU A 56 -19.45 9.84 -7.94
CA LEU A 56 -19.73 8.45 -7.56
C LEU A 56 -18.83 7.48 -8.31
N THR A 57 -18.69 7.62 -9.63
CA THR A 57 -17.84 6.73 -10.46
C THR A 57 -16.37 6.85 -10.07
N ASN A 58 -15.88 8.06 -9.83
CA ASN A 58 -14.52 8.29 -9.36
C ASN A 58 -14.28 7.65 -7.98
N ASN A 59 -15.20 7.83 -7.04
CA ASN A 59 -15.11 7.24 -5.71
C ASN A 59 -15.13 5.71 -5.75
N ILE A 60 -15.91 5.10 -6.63
CA ILE A 60 -15.93 3.64 -6.80
C ILE A 60 -14.58 3.17 -7.35
N GLY A 61 -14.02 3.82 -8.37
CA GLY A 61 -12.72 3.48 -8.93
C GLY A 61 -11.60 3.55 -7.89
N GLN A 62 -11.54 4.64 -7.13
CA GLN A 62 -10.59 4.80 -6.03
C GLN A 62 -10.81 3.78 -4.91
N GLY A 63 -12.07 3.43 -4.60
CA GLY A 63 -12.41 2.40 -3.62
C GLY A 63 -11.88 1.02 -4.00
N ILE A 64 -12.00 0.64 -5.27
CA ILE A 64 -11.44 -0.61 -5.80
C ILE A 64 -9.91 -0.61 -5.68
N CYS A 65 -9.24 0.48 -6.08
CA CYS A 65 -7.80 0.64 -5.94
C CYS A 65 -7.35 0.48 -4.48
N LEU A 66 -8.01 1.17 -3.56
CA LEU A 66 -7.74 1.10 -2.13
C LEU A 66 -7.90 -0.33 -1.59
N LEU A 67 -8.92 -1.06 -2.04
CA LEU A 67 -9.16 -2.43 -1.64
C LEU A 67 -8.02 -3.35 -2.10
N ILE A 68 -7.58 -3.24 -3.35
CA ILE A 68 -6.44 -4.02 -3.89
C ILE A 68 -5.17 -3.70 -3.12
N CYS A 69 -4.86 -2.42 -2.88
CA CYS A 69 -3.70 -2.00 -2.09
C CYS A 69 -3.75 -2.55 -0.67
N THR A 70 -4.92 -2.54 -0.02
CA THR A 70 -5.10 -3.07 1.33
C THR A 70 -4.84 -4.58 1.37
N VAL A 71 -5.28 -5.33 0.37
CA VAL A 71 -4.99 -6.77 0.26
C VAL A 71 -3.47 -7.00 0.10
N PHE A 72 -2.79 -6.26 -0.78
CA PHE A 72 -1.34 -6.41 -0.98
C PHE A 72 -0.55 -6.08 0.30
N ILE A 73 -0.90 -5.00 0.96
CA ILE A 73 -0.27 -4.60 2.25
C ILE A 73 -0.52 -5.67 3.32
N SER A 74 -1.72 -6.28 3.35
CA SER A 74 -2.06 -7.36 4.28
C SER A 74 -1.20 -8.60 4.06
N ILE A 75 -0.90 -8.95 2.80
CA ILE A 75 -0.01 -10.07 2.47
C ILE A 75 1.42 -9.76 2.88
N ILE A 76 1.93 -8.54 2.62
CA ILE A 76 3.26 -8.10 3.06
C ILE A 76 3.35 -8.16 4.59
N TYR A 77 2.32 -7.68 5.29
CA TYR A 77 2.25 -7.75 6.75
C TYR A 77 2.32 -9.20 7.25
N TYR A 78 1.53 -10.10 6.66
CA TYR A 78 1.54 -11.53 7.00
C TYR A 78 2.94 -12.13 6.82
N ASN A 79 3.60 -11.88 5.68
CA ASN A 79 4.95 -12.35 5.40
C ASN A 79 5.96 -11.81 6.43
N THR A 80 5.85 -10.51 6.77
CA THR A 80 6.72 -9.87 7.76
C THR A 80 6.55 -10.47 9.15
N LYS A 81 5.31 -10.75 9.55
CA LYS A 81 5.02 -11.42 10.84
C LYS A 81 5.66 -12.81 10.94
N HIS A 82 5.78 -13.53 9.81
CA HIS A 82 6.42 -14.84 9.72
C HIS A 82 7.94 -14.76 9.41
N LYS A 83 8.58 -13.61 9.67
CA LYS A 83 10.01 -13.35 9.46
C LYS A 83 10.45 -13.46 7.99
N ARG A 84 9.53 -13.38 7.04
CA ARG A 84 9.78 -13.39 5.59
C ARG A 84 9.73 -11.98 5.02
N ILE A 85 10.58 -11.08 5.54
CA ILE A 85 10.59 -9.67 5.11
C ILE A 85 11.26 -9.57 3.73
N PHE A 86 12.49 -10.07 3.65
CA PHE A 86 13.32 -10.01 2.44
C PHE A 86 13.02 -11.20 1.54
N ILE A 87 11.87 -11.18 0.87
CA ILE A 87 11.48 -12.16 -0.14
C ILE A 87 11.03 -11.45 -1.41
N GLN A 88 11.32 -12.03 -2.55
CA GLN A 88 10.96 -11.50 -3.87
C GLN A 88 9.46 -11.20 -4.00
N ALA A 89 8.61 -12.00 -3.34
CA ALA A 89 7.17 -11.79 -3.31
C ALA A 89 6.78 -10.41 -2.74
N ASN A 90 7.43 -9.97 -1.64
CA ASN A 90 7.16 -8.66 -1.05
C ASN A 90 7.58 -7.51 -1.98
N ALA A 91 8.74 -7.63 -2.64
CA ALA A 91 9.19 -6.66 -3.64
C ALA A 91 8.17 -6.54 -4.79
N ASN A 92 7.66 -7.66 -5.28
CA ASN A 92 6.66 -7.69 -6.34
C ASN A 92 5.32 -7.09 -5.89
N LEU A 93 4.89 -7.33 -4.66
CA LEU A 93 3.69 -6.72 -4.09
C LEU A 93 3.82 -5.19 -3.96
N ILE A 94 4.99 -4.70 -3.50
CA ILE A 94 5.26 -3.25 -3.42
C ILE A 94 5.19 -2.63 -4.83
N LYS A 95 5.82 -3.23 -5.84
CA LYS A 95 5.72 -2.78 -7.24
C LYS A 95 4.28 -2.84 -7.74
N GLY A 96 3.55 -3.90 -7.40
CA GLY A 96 2.13 -4.04 -7.73
C GLY A 96 1.27 -2.92 -7.16
N ILE A 97 1.47 -2.53 -5.90
CA ILE A 97 0.79 -1.37 -5.29
C ILE A 97 1.07 -0.11 -6.11
N GLY A 98 2.33 0.15 -6.44
CA GLY A 98 2.72 1.31 -7.24
C GLY A 98 2.04 1.31 -8.62
N ILE A 99 1.98 0.16 -9.30
CA ILE A 99 1.28 0.02 -10.59
C ILE A 99 -0.22 0.33 -10.42
N VAL A 100 -0.87 -0.26 -9.43
CA VAL A 100 -2.31 -0.02 -9.17
C VAL A 100 -2.58 1.45 -8.92
N VAL A 101 -1.77 2.12 -8.09
CA VAL A 101 -1.91 3.55 -7.79
C VAL A 101 -1.66 4.41 -9.04
N THR A 102 -0.63 4.10 -9.84
CA THR A 102 -0.32 4.86 -11.07
C THR A 102 -1.45 4.75 -12.10
N PHE A 103 -2.00 3.55 -12.29
CA PHE A 103 -2.99 3.30 -13.34
C PHE A 103 -4.43 3.55 -12.88
N ALA A 104 -4.72 3.59 -11.57
CA ALA A 104 -6.08 3.78 -11.08
C ALA A 104 -6.68 5.10 -11.57
N ASP A 105 -5.96 6.20 -11.43
CA ASP A 105 -6.41 7.51 -11.91
C ASP A 105 -6.52 7.55 -13.44
N LEU A 106 -5.54 6.97 -14.13
CA LEU A 106 -5.52 6.94 -15.60
C LEU A 106 -6.70 6.15 -16.15
N LEU A 107 -6.96 4.96 -15.62
CA LEU A 107 -8.09 4.13 -16.03
C LEU A 107 -9.43 4.77 -15.68
N THR A 108 -9.56 5.31 -14.47
CA THR A 108 -10.79 5.97 -14.03
C THR A 108 -11.09 7.19 -14.92
N ASN A 109 -10.10 8.01 -15.21
CA ASN A 109 -10.25 9.17 -16.07
C ASN A 109 -10.57 8.78 -17.53
N CYS A 110 -9.90 7.77 -18.08
CA CYS A 110 -10.19 7.29 -19.44
C CYS A 110 -11.62 6.75 -19.55
N ILE A 111 -12.05 5.91 -18.61
CA ILE A 111 -13.40 5.32 -18.61
C ILE A 111 -14.45 6.41 -18.42
N ILE A 112 -14.22 7.35 -17.53
CA ILE A 112 -15.19 8.41 -17.24
C ILE A 112 -15.32 9.35 -18.43
N VAL A 113 -14.23 9.76 -19.07
CA VAL A 113 -14.24 10.65 -20.24
C VAL A 113 -14.98 10.01 -21.42
N GLU A 114 -14.81 8.69 -21.63
CA GLU A 114 -15.45 7.97 -22.73
C GLU A 114 -16.96 7.78 -22.50
N ILE A 115 -17.36 7.50 -21.26
CA ILE A 115 -18.77 7.21 -20.93
C ILE A 115 -19.57 8.51 -20.66
N LEU A 116 -18.89 9.54 -20.17
CA LEU A 116 -19.52 10.77 -19.67
C LEU A 116 -18.87 12.02 -20.30
N PRO A 117 -19.29 12.43 -21.51
CA PRO A 117 -18.62 13.46 -22.33
C PRO A 117 -18.50 14.84 -21.68
N ASP A 118 -19.35 15.18 -20.71
CA ASP A 118 -19.28 16.46 -19.96
C ASP A 118 -18.31 16.46 -18.78
N TYR A 119 -17.58 15.35 -18.57
CA TYR A 119 -16.70 15.16 -17.42
C TYR A 119 -15.50 16.11 -17.38
N SER A 120 -14.99 16.52 -18.53
CA SER A 120 -13.85 17.45 -18.62
C SER A 120 -14.03 18.75 -17.85
N LYS A 121 -15.28 19.14 -17.56
CA LYS A 121 -15.62 20.31 -16.74
C LYS A 121 -15.42 20.09 -15.23
N TYR A 122 -15.31 18.85 -14.79
CA TYR A 122 -15.28 18.45 -13.37
C TYR A 122 -13.96 17.82 -12.92
N THR A 123 -13.05 17.54 -13.84
CA THR A 123 -11.72 17.02 -13.50
C THR A 123 -10.78 18.16 -13.15
N SER A 124 -10.30 18.18 -11.92
CA SER A 124 -9.01 18.81 -11.66
C SER A 124 -7.93 17.87 -12.21
N ASN A 125 -7.02 18.41 -13.05
CA ASN A 125 -5.87 17.67 -13.58
C ASN A 125 -4.85 17.35 -12.45
N ASN A 126 -5.28 16.60 -11.45
CA ASN A 126 -4.43 16.23 -10.32
C ASN A 126 -3.80 14.87 -10.63
N HIS A 127 -2.57 14.90 -11.15
CA HIS A 127 -1.77 13.71 -11.44
C HIS A 127 -0.92 13.25 -10.24
N ASP A 128 -1.23 13.71 -9.04
CA ASP A 128 -0.45 13.43 -7.83
C ASP A 128 -0.35 11.93 -7.55
N SER A 129 -1.42 11.18 -7.80
CA SER A 129 -1.44 9.72 -7.60
C SER A 129 -0.49 8.99 -8.55
N MET A 130 -0.35 9.46 -9.80
CA MET A 130 0.59 8.89 -10.76
C MET A 130 2.04 9.04 -10.28
N VAL A 131 2.39 10.22 -9.78
CA VAL A 131 3.73 10.48 -9.25
C VAL A 131 4.00 9.61 -8.01
N ILE A 132 3.04 9.53 -7.09
CA ILE A 132 3.14 8.69 -5.89
C ILE A 132 3.30 7.21 -6.29
N GLY A 133 2.53 6.73 -7.24
CA GLY A 133 2.63 5.35 -7.72
C GLY A 133 4.00 5.02 -8.31
N LEU A 134 4.59 5.92 -9.10
CA LEU A 134 5.95 5.78 -9.64
C LEU A 134 7.01 5.71 -8.52
N PHE A 135 6.88 6.54 -7.47
CA PHE A 135 7.76 6.46 -6.30
C PHE A 135 7.66 5.10 -5.59
N ILE A 136 6.45 4.57 -5.43
CA ILE A 136 6.25 3.25 -4.81
C ILE A 136 6.90 2.15 -5.67
N ILE A 137 6.79 2.22 -7.00
CA ILE A 137 7.46 1.29 -7.92
C ILE A 137 8.98 1.35 -7.73
N ALA A 138 9.55 2.56 -7.66
CA ALA A 138 10.98 2.75 -7.45
C ALA A 138 11.44 2.14 -6.12
N ILE A 139 10.68 2.35 -5.02
CA ILE A 139 10.93 1.70 -3.73
C ILE A 139 10.91 0.17 -3.86
N GLY A 140 9.98 -0.40 -4.62
CA GLY A 140 9.90 -1.83 -4.88
C GLY A 140 11.15 -2.37 -5.59
N TYR A 141 11.74 -1.63 -6.53
CA TYR A 141 13.01 -1.99 -7.17
C TYR A 141 14.20 -1.91 -6.21
N VAL A 142 14.29 -0.85 -5.40
CA VAL A 142 15.35 -0.73 -4.37
C VAL A 142 15.25 -1.89 -3.37
N PHE A 143 14.04 -2.27 -2.98
CA PHE A 143 13.82 -3.40 -2.09
C PHE A 143 14.24 -4.74 -2.74
N GLN A 144 14.03 -4.90 -4.04
CA GLN A 144 14.49 -6.07 -4.79
C GLN A 144 16.02 -6.17 -4.83
N GLU A 145 16.72 -5.06 -5.03
CA GLU A 145 18.20 -5.05 -4.99
C GLU A 145 18.72 -5.35 -3.57
N ALA A 146 18.06 -4.84 -2.53
CA ALA A 146 18.40 -5.17 -1.15
C ALA A 146 18.27 -6.68 -0.84
N ILE A 147 17.29 -7.36 -1.45
CA ILE A 147 17.15 -8.83 -1.33
C ILE A 147 18.35 -9.54 -1.95
N LYS A 148 18.73 -9.16 -3.17
CA LYS A 148 19.90 -9.77 -3.86
C LYS A 148 21.18 -9.58 -3.06
N MET A 149 21.44 -8.36 -2.56
CA MET A 149 22.61 -8.08 -1.73
C MET A 149 22.64 -8.94 -0.47
N LYS A 150 21.49 -9.18 0.14
CA LYS A 150 21.39 -10.08 1.29
C LYS A 150 21.70 -11.51 0.91
N GLU A 151 21.15 -12.03 -0.19
CA GLU A 151 21.42 -13.38 -0.68
C GLU A 151 22.91 -13.58 -0.99
N GLU A 152 23.58 -12.58 -1.58
CA GLU A 152 25.03 -12.62 -1.84
C GLU A 152 25.84 -12.64 -0.53
N GLN A 153 25.43 -11.90 0.49
CA GLN A 153 26.08 -11.92 1.80
C GLN A 153 25.93 -13.28 2.50
N ASP A 154 24.75 -13.88 2.44
CA ASP A 154 24.46 -15.18 3.04
C ASP A 154 25.25 -16.32 2.35
N LEU A 155 25.69 -16.15 1.09
CA LEU A 155 26.51 -17.11 0.35
C LEU A 155 28.03 -16.95 0.61
N THR A 156 28.46 -15.85 1.22
CA THR A 156 29.90 -15.53 1.41
C THR A 156 30.41 -15.93 2.80
N ILE A 157 29.57 -16.49 3.67
CA ILE A 157 29.91 -17.01 5.00
C ILE A 157 29.98 -18.55 4.96
#